data_0efa029e4ea58b8afc25b4f20c3ad3a8
#
_entry.id   0efa029e4ea58b8afc25b4f20c3ad3a8
#
_cell.length_a   1.000
_cell.length_b   1.000
_cell.length_c   1.000
_cell.angle_alpha   90.00
_cell.angle_beta   90.00
_cell.angle_gamma   90.00
#
_symmetry.space_group_name_H-M   'P 1'
#
loop_
_entity.id
_entity.type
_entity.pdbx_description
1 polymer ?
#
loop_
_entity_poly.entity_id
_entity_poly.type
_entity_poly.pdbx_seq_one_letter_code
_entity_poly.pdbx_strand_id
1 'polypeptide(L)'
;MNKSVAWRVLALLLGTCLCLDASAEGAAKKAAPAAPKAKAAAVALPTIIWRGDRASARVFMRELAKNYETAKLGKIELQPFNTISGIDAVVEGSADFAGSARGPAPGRVEEKQLTFYPVIWDALVPITSPKNPVSNVTLKQLFEIYLGHVTNWKELGGEDAPINLYAVASPTDGIEYSLRNLLYHDGGQAVSVPRLYVNVEKLEEGVAIDPHALGISLLASVGSNHGLKALTVEGLSASSATITDGYYPLYTLLFLVAREDGKNVENVQKFVQYTSSDPVKALMRQHGLVPYADAPNLVANENTRVAFIDAHLGTLAVAANTPSTPMSAPVATADFQVRSAPNAPATQEAKDRAARAQLEKAAAKPEGTPGH
;
A
#
# COMPACT_ATOMS: atom_id res chain seq x y z
N MET A 1 -36.22 -25.95 45.01
CA MET A 1 -36.64 -27.36 44.94
C MET A 1 -35.67 -28.02 43.99
N ASN A 2 -34.68 -28.69 44.57
CA ASN A 2 -34.51 -30.17 44.70
C ASN A 2 -34.20 -30.83 43.34
N LYS A 3 -33.23 -31.64 43.14
CA LYS A 3 -32.18 -32.43 43.83
C LYS A 3 -31.33 -33.05 42.75
N SER A 4 -30.03 -33.00 42.78
CA SER A 4 -29.07 -34.04 43.16
C SER A 4 -29.44 -35.48 42.76
N VAL A 5 -28.50 -36.21 42.14
CA VAL A 5 -27.92 -37.44 42.70
C VAL A 5 -26.76 -37.92 41.80
N ALA A 6 -25.64 -38.17 42.46
CA ALA A 6 -24.46 -38.91 42.02
C ALA A 6 -24.68 -40.41 42.14
N TRP A 7 -23.90 -41.23 41.39
CA TRP A 7 -23.54 -42.59 41.87
C TRP A 7 -22.18 -43.04 41.34
N ARG A 8 -21.38 -43.48 42.32
CA ARG A 8 -20.10 -44.21 42.28
C ARG A 8 -20.41 -45.72 42.19
N VAL A 9 -19.47 -46.54 41.74
CA VAL A 9 -19.03 -47.88 42.26
C VAL A 9 -18.00 -48.39 41.22
N LEU A 10 -16.74 -48.57 41.44
CA LEU A 10 -15.83 -49.42 42.23
C LEU A 10 -16.07 -50.93 42.07
N ALA A 11 -15.14 -51.65 41.42
CA ALA A 11 -14.82 -53.05 41.75
C ALA A 11 -13.39 -53.41 41.33
N LEU A 12 -12.60 -53.74 42.32
CA LEU A 12 -11.33 -54.47 42.26
C LEU A 12 -11.58 -55.96 41.98
N LEU A 13 -10.70 -56.62 41.23
CA LEU A 13 -10.41 -58.05 41.48
C LEU A 13 -8.94 -58.34 41.17
N LEU A 14 -8.22 -58.76 42.24
CA LEU A 14 -6.93 -59.41 42.21
C LEU A 14 -7.05 -60.85 41.74
N GLY A 15 -6.11 -61.31 40.98
CA GLY A 15 -5.87 -62.74 40.65
C GLY A 15 -4.39 -63.04 40.51
N THR A 16 -3.79 -63.47 41.60
CA THR A 16 -2.41 -64.06 41.65
C THR A 16 -2.45 -65.50 41.12
N CYS A 17 -1.51 -65.85 40.26
CA CYS A 17 -1.03 -67.23 40.14
C CYS A 17 0.47 -67.32 39.86
N LEU A 18 1.13 -68.10 40.70
CA LEU A 18 2.55 -68.37 40.75
C LEU A 18 2.97 -69.52 39.81
N CYS A 19 4.24 -69.46 39.37
CA CYS A 19 5.23 -70.46 39.10
C CYS A 19 5.12 -71.39 37.87
N LEU A 20 6.15 -71.38 37.06
CA LEU A 20 7.14 -72.48 37.02
C LEU A 20 8.32 -72.12 36.04
N ASP A 21 9.55 -72.33 36.58
CA ASP A 21 10.79 -72.24 35.82
C ASP A 21 10.87 -73.31 34.73
N ALA A 22 11.40 -72.92 33.56
CA ALA A 22 12.07 -73.85 32.63
C ALA A 22 13.19 -73.08 31.89
N SER A 23 14.40 -73.38 32.30
CA SER A 23 15.64 -72.96 31.61
C SER A 23 15.72 -73.53 30.23
N ALA A 24 15.93 -72.71 29.20
CA ALA A 24 16.47 -73.14 27.92
C ALA A 24 17.36 -72.06 27.37
N GLU A 25 18.65 -72.36 27.33
CA GLU A 25 19.68 -71.64 26.57
C GLU A 25 19.28 -71.56 25.10
N GLY A 26 19.32 -70.35 24.52
CA GLY A 26 19.03 -70.13 23.11
C GLY A 26 19.47 -68.76 22.63
N ALA A 27 20.68 -68.70 22.16
CA ALA A 27 21.27 -67.74 21.17
C ALA A 27 20.67 -66.31 21.11
N ALA A 28 21.41 -65.36 21.65
CA ALA A 28 21.21 -63.92 21.44
C ALA A 28 21.34 -63.57 19.95
N LYS A 29 20.19 -63.38 19.29
CA LYS A 29 20.14 -62.72 17.98
C LYS A 29 20.22 -61.22 18.22
N LYS A 30 21.44 -60.66 17.96
CA LYS A 30 21.70 -59.23 17.98
C LYS A 30 20.72 -58.52 17.08
N ALA A 31 19.75 -57.79 17.62
CA ALA A 31 18.85 -56.95 16.88
C ALA A 31 19.66 -55.83 16.19
N ALA A 32 19.57 -55.73 14.89
CA ALA A 32 20.16 -54.66 14.11
C ALA A 32 19.57 -53.30 14.57
N PRO A 33 20.38 -52.22 14.66
CA PRO A 33 19.84 -50.92 15.04
C PRO A 33 18.82 -50.48 13.99
N ALA A 34 17.63 -50.10 14.46
CA ALA A 34 16.57 -49.53 13.61
C ALA A 34 17.14 -48.31 12.90
N ALA A 35 17.09 -48.31 11.57
CA ALA A 35 17.49 -47.18 10.76
C ALA A 35 16.73 -45.92 11.25
N PRO A 36 17.40 -44.76 11.38
CA PRO A 36 16.72 -43.53 11.78
C PRO A 36 15.61 -43.22 10.76
N LYS A 37 14.39 -43.10 11.22
CA LYS A 37 13.26 -42.64 10.40
C LYS A 37 13.67 -41.28 9.81
N ALA A 38 13.91 -41.25 8.50
CA ALA A 38 14.17 -40.03 7.77
C ALA A 38 13.04 -39.04 8.11
N LYS A 39 13.39 -37.95 8.79
CA LYS A 39 12.50 -36.84 9.00
C LYS A 39 12.08 -36.39 7.61
N ALA A 40 10.80 -36.57 7.26
CA ALA A 40 10.29 -36.06 5.99
C ALA A 40 10.69 -34.59 5.88
N ALA A 41 11.46 -34.24 4.86
CA ALA A 41 11.86 -32.87 4.61
C ALA A 41 10.56 -32.06 4.49
N ALA A 42 10.39 -31.07 5.34
CA ALA A 42 9.26 -30.16 5.26
C ALA A 42 9.29 -29.51 3.86
N VAL A 43 8.25 -29.73 3.07
CA VAL A 43 8.12 -29.11 1.76
C VAL A 43 8.14 -27.60 1.99
N ALA A 44 9.15 -26.93 1.41
CA ALA A 44 9.26 -25.48 1.51
C ALA A 44 8.02 -24.82 0.90
N LEU A 45 7.43 -23.86 1.62
CA LEU A 45 6.29 -23.11 1.11
C LEU A 45 6.72 -22.29 -0.12
N PRO A 46 5.86 -22.18 -1.15
CA PRO A 46 6.14 -21.31 -2.28
C PRO A 46 6.26 -19.86 -1.80
N THR A 47 7.28 -19.17 -2.27
CA THR A 47 7.50 -17.75 -1.94
C THR A 47 7.20 -16.90 -3.15
N ILE A 48 6.39 -15.84 -2.96
CA ILE A 48 6.08 -14.81 -3.95
C ILE A 48 6.49 -13.44 -3.42
N ILE A 49 6.97 -12.58 -4.31
CA ILE A 49 7.49 -11.25 -3.99
C ILE A 49 6.42 -10.20 -4.27
N TRP A 50 6.05 -9.46 -3.25
CA TRP A 50 5.18 -8.29 -3.34
C TRP A 50 5.97 -6.99 -3.26
N ARG A 51 5.61 -6.01 -4.11
CA ARG A 51 6.12 -4.65 -4.02
C ARG A 51 4.98 -3.64 -4.14
N GLY A 52 4.98 -2.58 -3.30
CA GLY A 52 3.92 -1.59 -3.28
C GLY A 52 4.22 -0.48 -2.28
N ASP A 53 3.24 0.36 -1.98
CA ASP A 53 3.47 1.48 -1.08
C ASP A 53 3.69 1.04 0.38
N ARG A 54 4.44 1.88 1.12
CA ARG A 54 4.83 1.60 2.51
C ARG A 54 3.65 1.71 3.47
N ALA A 55 2.68 2.59 3.19
CA ALA A 55 1.51 2.77 4.03
C ALA A 55 0.62 1.52 3.98
N SER A 56 0.30 1.00 2.78
CA SER A 56 -0.44 -0.27 2.63
C SER A 56 0.30 -1.45 3.27
N ALA A 57 1.64 -1.48 3.16
CA ALA A 57 2.43 -2.52 3.81
C ALA A 57 2.28 -2.47 5.33
N ARG A 58 2.31 -1.27 5.92
CA ARG A 58 2.18 -1.05 7.36
C ARG A 58 0.79 -1.41 7.86
N VAL A 59 -0.25 -0.92 7.19
CA VAL A 59 -1.63 -1.04 7.64
C VAL A 59 -2.15 -2.48 7.53
N PHE A 60 -1.86 -3.16 6.42
CA PHE A 60 -2.57 -4.41 6.11
C PHE A 60 -1.67 -5.54 5.60
N MET A 61 -0.77 -5.29 4.64
CA MET A 61 -0.05 -6.36 3.93
C MET A 61 0.85 -7.20 4.83
N ARG A 62 1.46 -6.61 5.87
CA ARG A 62 2.32 -7.38 6.81
C ARG A 62 1.53 -8.43 7.58
N GLU A 63 0.34 -8.08 8.06
CA GLU A 63 -0.51 -9.00 8.78
C GLU A 63 -1.10 -10.06 7.85
N LEU A 64 -1.54 -9.64 6.67
CA LEU A 64 -2.03 -10.55 5.64
C LEU A 64 -0.98 -11.58 5.22
N ALA A 65 0.27 -11.15 4.99
CA ALA A 65 1.38 -12.03 4.65
C ALA A 65 1.66 -13.04 5.77
N LYS A 66 1.66 -12.59 7.02
CA LYS A 66 1.82 -13.47 8.20
C LYS A 66 0.69 -14.51 8.30
N ASN A 67 -0.55 -14.08 8.08
CA ASN A 67 -1.71 -14.97 8.13
C ASN A 67 -1.67 -16.02 7.01
N TYR A 68 -1.24 -15.62 5.80
CA TYR A 68 -1.05 -16.52 4.66
C TYR A 68 0.01 -17.59 4.93
N GLU A 69 1.14 -17.20 5.52
CA GLU A 69 2.21 -18.11 5.91
C GLU A 69 1.77 -19.03 7.06
N THR A 70 1.07 -18.51 8.07
CA THR A 70 0.53 -19.28 9.19
C THR A 70 -0.48 -20.34 8.72
N ALA A 71 -1.28 -20.00 7.71
CA ALA A 71 -2.20 -20.94 7.05
C ALA A 71 -1.49 -21.97 6.15
N LYS A 72 -0.16 -21.89 6.04
CA LYS A 72 0.69 -22.77 5.19
C LYS A 72 0.34 -22.74 3.70
N LEU A 73 -0.21 -21.63 3.24
CA LEU A 73 -0.60 -21.43 1.84
C LEU A 73 0.59 -20.95 0.98
N GLY A 74 1.55 -20.25 1.57
CA GLY A 74 2.72 -19.70 0.93
C GLY A 74 3.43 -18.69 1.81
N LYS A 75 4.51 -18.11 1.31
CA LYS A 75 5.23 -17.01 1.94
C LYS A 75 5.20 -15.80 1.03
N ILE A 76 5.00 -14.61 1.58
CA ILE A 76 5.07 -13.35 0.85
C ILE A 76 6.27 -12.57 1.34
N GLU A 77 7.21 -12.32 0.45
CA GLU A 77 8.30 -11.39 0.69
C GLU A 77 7.84 -9.97 0.37
N LEU A 78 7.88 -9.09 1.37
CA LEU A 78 7.40 -7.71 1.23
C LEU A 78 8.57 -6.77 0.96
N GLN A 79 8.50 -6.05 -0.17
CA GLN A 79 9.46 -5.04 -0.59
C GLN A 79 8.76 -3.67 -0.75
N PRO A 80 8.34 -3.02 0.36
CA PRO A 80 7.53 -1.81 0.30
C PRO A 80 8.33 -0.57 -0.12
N PHE A 81 7.79 0.20 -1.06
CA PHE A 81 8.36 1.49 -1.46
C PHE A 81 7.25 2.47 -1.92
N ASN A 82 6.78 2.39 -3.17
CA ASN A 82 5.66 3.17 -3.71
C ASN A 82 4.94 2.39 -4.82
N THR A 83 3.79 2.87 -5.28
CA THR A 83 2.96 2.21 -6.30
C THR A 83 3.72 2.02 -7.61
N ILE A 84 4.38 3.06 -8.11
CA ILE A 84 5.11 3.02 -9.40
C ILE A 84 6.20 1.95 -9.37
N SER A 85 7.05 1.98 -8.36
CA SER A 85 8.14 0.99 -8.27
C SER A 85 7.64 -0.43 -8.13
N GLY A 86 6.44 -0.61 -7.55
CA GLY A 86 5.76 -1.90 -7.48
C GLY A 86 5.34 -2.38 -8.88
N ILE A 87 4.65 -1.53 -9.62
CA ILE A 87 4.19 -1.83 -10.98
C ILE A 87 5.39 -2.09 -11.91
N ASP A 88 6.42 -1.24 -11.86
CA ASP A 88 7.64 -1.42 -12.67
C ASP A 88 8.33 -2.74 -12.36
N ALA A 89 8.43 -3.12 -11.09
CA ALA A 89 9.02 -4.39 -10.69
C ALA A 89 8.24 -5.61 -11.24
N VAL A 90 6.90 -5.51 -11.35
CA VAL A 90 6.09 -6.56 -11.97
C VAL A 90 6.30 -6.59 -13.49
N VAL A 91 6.36 -5.42 -14.15
CA VAL A 91 6.68 -5.32 -15.58
C VAL A 91 8.03 -5.96 -15.89
N GLU A 92 9.04 -5.67 -15.07
CA GLU A 92 10.41 -6.19 -15.20
C GLU A 92 10.56 -7.66 -14.75
N GLY A 93 9.57 -8.23 -14.05
CA GLY A 93 9.63 -9.57 -13.48
C GLY A 93 10.53 -9.70 -12.25
N SER A 94 10.88 -8.58 -11.59
CA SER A 94 11.63 -8.54 -10.33
C SER A 94 10.73 -8.66 -9.10
N ALA A 95 9.41 -8.46 -9.25
CA ALA A 95 8.37 -8.83 -8.30
C ALA A 95 7.30 -9.66 -9.01
N ASP A 96 6.61 -10.52 -8.24
CA ASP A 96 5.56 -11.38 -8.77
C ASP A 96 4.21 -10.64 -8.84
N PHE A 97 3.99 -9.72 -7.90
CA PHE A 97 2.79 -8.88 -7.88
C PHE A 97 3.03 -7.58 -7.12
N ALA A 98 2.18 -6.59 -7.38
CA ALA A 98 2.28 -5.28 -6.75
C ALA A 98 0.99 -4.88 -6.04
N GLY A 99 1.10 -3.88 -5.13
CA GLY A 99 -0.02 -3.12 -4.60
C GLY A 99 -0.13 -1.78 -5.30
N SER A 100 -1.33 -1.38 -5.70
CA SER A 100 -1.60 -0.12 -6.36
C SER A 100 -2.82 0.59 -5.79
N ALA A 101 -2.70 1.89 -5.52
CA ALA A 101 -3.83 2.75 -5.14
C ALA A 101 -4.43 3.49 -6.35
N ARG A 102 -4.26 2.95 -7.54
CA ARG A 102 -4.89 3.40 -8.80
C ARG A 102 -5.13 2.24 -9.75
N GLY A 103 -6.04 2.42 -10.67
CA GLY A 103 -6.17 1.55 -11.84
C GLY A 103 -5.05 1.76 -12.88
N PRO A 104 -5.15 1.11 -14.06
CA PRO A 104 -4.22 1.32 -15.16
C PRO A 104 -4.14 2.79 -15.58
N ALA A 105 -2.92 3.27 -15.85
CA ALA A 105 -2.72 4.62 -16.37
C ALA A 105 -2.59 4.56 -17.90
N PRO A 106 -3.50 5.20 -18.67
CA PRO A 106 -3.52 5.10 -20.15
C PRO A 106 -2.21 5.49 -20.83
N GLY A 107 -1.44 6.41 -20.24
CA GLY A 107 -0.12 6.85 -20.74
C GLY A 107 1.01 5.83 -20.54
N ARG A 108 0.78 4.78 -19.75
CA ARG A 108 1.77 3.73 -19.44
C ARG A 108 1.46 2.47 -20.22
N VAL A 109 2.01 2.40 -21.45
CA VAL A 109 1.75 1.30 -22.39
C VAL A 109 2.17 -0.07 -21.86
N GLU A 110 3.18 -0.11 -21.00
CA GLU A 110 3.69 -1.29 -20.33
C GLU A 110 2.67 -1.93 -19.35
N GLU A 111 1.71 -1.15 -18.86
CA GLU A 111 0.67 -1.64 -17.96
C GLU A 111 -0.43 -2.44 -18.69
N LYS A 112 -0.48 -2.39 -20.04
CA LYS A 112 -1.47 -3.14 -20.85
C LYS A 112 -1.34 -4.66 -20.71
N GLN A 113 -0.17 -5.15 -20.32
CA GLN A 113 0.08 -6.57 -20.07
C GLN A 113 -0.20 -7.01 -18.64
N LEU A 114 -0.66 -6.08 -17.79
CA LEU A 114 -0.93 -6.33 -16.38
C LEU A 114 -2.42 -6.47 -16.11
N THR A 115 -2.75 -7.36 -15.18
CA THR A 115 -4.10 -7.49 -14.65
C THR A 115 -4.19 -6.82 -13.30
N PHE A 116 -5.16 -5.91 -13.17
CA PHE A 116 -5.46 -5.18 -11.93
C PHE A 116 -6.65 -5.84 -11.25
N TYR A 117 -6.40 -6.53 -10.14
CA TYR A 117 -7.41 -7.21 -9.33
C TYR A 117 -7.91 -6.25 -8.24
N PRO A 118 -9.15 -5.76 -8.29
CA PRO A 118 -9.69 -4.91 -7.24
C PRO A 118 -9.88 -5.72 -5.96
N VAL A 119 -9.40 -5.22 -4.82
CA VAL A 119 -9.42 -5.94 -3.54
C VAL A 119 -10.12 -5.15 -2.44
N ILE A 120 -9.89 -3.85 -2.36
CA ILE A 120 -10.27 -3.01 -1.24
C ILE A 120 -10.76 -1.66 -1.75
N TRP A 121 -11.86 -1.13 -1.15
CA TRP A 121 -12.19 0.27 -1.20
C TRP A 121 -11.58 0.98 0.00
N ASP A 122 -10.97 2.12 -0.23
CA ASP A 122 -10.45 3.05 0.77
C ASP A 122 -10.81 4.48 0.33
N ALA A 123 -10.37 5.49 1.05
CA ALA A 123 -10.59 6.89 0.72
C ALA A 123 -9.28 7.67 0.63
N LEU A 124 -9.23 8.58 -0.35
CA LEU A 124 -8.24 9.64 -0.42
C LEU A 124 -8.66 10.74 0.56
N VAL A 125 -7.86 10.98 1.57
CA VAL A 125 -8.18 11.89 2.67
C VAL A 125 -7.18 13.04 2.68
N PRO A 126 -7.64 14.30 2.57
CA PRO A 126 -6.79 15.44 2.82
C PRO A 126 -6.32 15.43 4.28
N ILE A 127 -5.01 15.56 4.48
CA ILE A 127 -4.37 15.49 5.79
C ILE A 127 -3.59 16.76 6.09
N THR A 128 -3.58 17.14 7.36
CA THR A 128 -2.77 18.21 7.90
C THR A 128 -2.25 17.85 9.29
N SER A 129 -1.44 18.71 9.88
CA SER A 129 -1.02 18.57 11.28
C SER A 129 -2.22 18.75 12.23
N PRO A 130 -2.30 18.03 13.35
CA PRO A 130 -3.30 18.27 14.39
C PRO A 130 -3.30 19.71 14.95
N LYS A 131 -2.21 20.45 14.76
CA LYS A 131 -2.09 21.86 15.17
C LYS A 131 -2.82 22.83 14.24
N ASN A 132 -3.14 22.43 13.01
CA ASN A 132 -3.88 23.26 12.07
C ASN A 132 -5.35 23.40 12.53
N PRO A 133 -5.92 24.61 12.64
CA PRO A 133 -7.30 24.77 13.09
C PRO A 133 -8.34 24.34 12.04
N VAL A 134 -8.00 24.35 10.74
CA VAL A 134 -8.94 23.99 9.66
C VAL A 134 -9.32 22.52 9.77
N SER A 135 -10.62 22.22 9.63
CA SER A 135 -11.16 20.85 9.71
C SER A 135 -11.91 20.39 8.47
N ASN A 136 -12.11 21.28 7.50
CA ASN A 136 -12.83 20.98 6.26
C ASN A 136 -12.13 21.63 5.06
N VAL A 137 -12.23 20.97 3.92
CA VAL A 137 -11.88 21.52 2.61
C VAL A 137 -12.97 21.18 1.62
N THR A 138 -13.32 22.10 0.72
CA THR A 138 -14.24 21.79 -0.38
C THR A 138 -13.49 21.19 -1.57
N LEU A 139 -14.19 20.45 -2.43
CA LEU A 139 -13.62 19.93 -3.69
C LEU A 139 -13.05 21.07 -4.54
N LYS A 140 -13.75 22.18 -4.61
CA LYS A 140 -13.28 23.40 -5.29
C LYS A 140 -11.99 23.94 -4.68
N GLN A 141 -11.91 24.07 -3.35
CA GLN A 141 -10.68 24.52 -2.69
C GLN A 141 -9.52 23.56 -2.96
N LEU A 142 -9.78 22.26 -2.87
CA LEU A 142 -8.76 21.24 -3.15
C LEU A 142 -8.24 21.34 -4.60
N PHE A 143 -9.15 21.49 -5.55
CA PHE A 143 -8.82 21.73 -6.96
C PHE A 143 -7.94 22.97 -7.15
N GLU A 144 -8.32 24.11 -6.58
CA GLU A 144 -7.61 25.40 -6.70
C GLU A 144 -6.27 25.39 -5.96
N ILE A 145 -6.17 24.69 -4.82
CA ILE A 145 -4.91 24.52 -4.07
C ILE A 145 -3.88 23.77 -4.93
N TYR A 146 -4.28 22.68 -5.58
CA TYR A 146 -3.39 21.87 -6.41
C TYR A 146 -2.94 22.63 -7.68
N LEU A 147 -3.74 23.57 -8.18
CA LEU A 147 -3.34 24.49 -9.26
C LEU A 147 -2.50 25.68 -8.76
N GLY A 148 -2.38 25.88 -7.45
CA GLY A 148 -1.64 27.00 -6.88
C GLY A 148 -2.40 28.34 -6.89
N HIS A 149 -3.72 28.31 -7.09
CA HIS A 149 -4.56 29.52 -7.07
C HIS A 149 -4.97 29.89 -5.63
N VAL A 150 -5.22 28.87 -4.77
CA VAL A 150 -5.44 29.03 -3.33
C VAL A 150 -4.14 28.61 -2.63
N THR A 151 -3.50 29.53 -1.94
CA THR A 151 -2.16 29.34 -1.37
C THR A 151 -2.04 29.69 0.10
N ASN A 152 -3.14 30.16 0.72
CA ASN A 152 -3.15 30.62 2.11
C ASN A 152 -4.28 29.95 2.90
N TRP A 153 -3.96 29.43 4.09
CA TRP A 153 -4.93 28.78 4.98
C TRP A 153 -6.10 29.71 5.38
N LYS A 154 -5.92 31.02 5.38
CA LYS A 154 -6.97 32.02 5.62
C LYS A 154 -8.14 31.88 4.63
N GLU A 155 -7.87 31.46 3.40
CA GLU A 155 -8.90 31.23 2.37
C GLU A 155 -9.79 30.02 2.71
N LEU A 156 -9.32 29.15 3.62
CA LEU A 156 -10.06 28.02 4.17
C LEU A 156 -10.60 28.30 5.59
N GLY A 157 -10.53 29.56 6.05
CA GLY A 157 -10.95 29.94 7.41
C GLY A 157 -9.93 29.64 8.50
N GLY A 158 -8.69 29.37 8.14
CA GLY A 158 -7.57 29.15 9.05
C GLY A 158 -6.76 30.41 9.35
N GLU A 159 -5.53 30.21 9.80
CA GLU A 159 -4.57 31.27 10.07
C GLU A 159 -4.10 31.95 8.78
N ASP A 160 -3.62 33.19 8.88
CA ASP A 160 -2.98 33.89 7.77
C ASP A 160 -1.54 33.34 7.59
N ALA A 161 -1.46 32.17 6.95
CA ALA A 161 -0.25 31.41 6.75
C ALA A 161 -0.29 30.67 5.41
N PRO A 162 0.86 30.47 4.75
CA PRO A 162 0.91 29.78 3.47
C PRO A 162 0.48 28.29 3.63
N ILE A 163 -0.18 27.75 2.61
CA ILE A 163 -0.41 26.30 2.50
C ILE A 163 0.86 25.67 1.94
N ASN A 164 1.53 24.86 2.75
CA ASN A 164 2.64 24.04 2.30
C ASN A 164 2.07 22.75 1.70
N LEU A 165 1.77 22.76 0.40
CA LEU A 165 1.22 21.58 -0.28
C LEU A 165 2.33 20.55 -0.50
N TYR A 166 2.10 19.31 -0.07
CA TYR A 166 2.97 18.16 -0.15
C TYR A 166 2.38 17.08 -1.04
N ALA A 167 3.16 16.55 -1.96
CA ALA A 167 2.75 15.45 -2.85
C ALA A 167 3.86 14.41 -3.01
N VAL A 168 3.53 13.24 -3.54
CA VAL A 168 4.51 12.24 -3.96
C VAL A 168 5.12 12.65 -5.30
N ALA A 169 6.41 12.41 -5.47
CA ALA A 169 7.21 12.93 -6.58
C ALA A 169 6.78 12.45 -7.98
N SER A 170 6.07 11.34 -8.07
CA SER A 170 5.59 10.82 -9.34
C SER A 170 4.12 11.16 -9.57
N PRO A 171 3.76 11.83 -10.68
CA PRO A 171 2.36 12.11 -11.01
C PRO A 171 1.55 10.84 -11.30
N THR A 172 2.20 9.73 -11.64
CA THR A 172 1.56 8.44 -11.86
C THR A 172 1.61 7.53 -10.61
N ASP A 173 2.03 8.05 -9.44
CA ASP A 173 1.92 7.32 -8.18
C ASP A 173 0.46 7.18 -7.76
N GLY A 174 0.13 6.09 -7.04
CA GLY A 174 -1.25 5.64 -6.84
C GLY A 174 -2.20 6.72 -6.32
N ILE A 175 -1.91 7.30 -5.17
CA ILE A 175 -2.78 8.28 -4.49
C ILE A 175 -2.88 9.58 -5.28
N GLU A 176 -1.74 10.10 -5.74
CA GLU A 176 -1.67 11.35 -6.51
C GLU A 176 -2.40 11.23 -7.85
N TYR A 177 -2.17 10.13 -8.56
CA TYR A 177 -2.86 9.85 -9.82
C TYR A 177 -4.39 9.77 -9.62
N SER A 178 -4.82 9.03 -8.60
CA SER A 178 -6.25 8.83 -8.32
C SER A 178 -6.94 10.14 -7.94
N LEU A 179 -6.30 10.99 -7.11
CA LEU A 179 -6.85 12.30 -6.77
C LEU A 179 -7.00 13.20 -8.00
N ARG A 180 -5.93 13.29 -8.81
CA ARG A 180 -5.95 14.16 -10.01
C ARG A 180 -6.98 13.66 -11.02
N ASN A 181 -7.10 12.34 -11.19
CA ASN A 181 -8.10 11.77 -12.08
C ASN A 181 -9.53 12.12 -11.63
N LEU A 182 -9.78 12.18 -10.32
CA LEU A 182 -11.08 12.58 -9.77
C LEU A 182 -11.35 14.08 -9.93
N LEU A 183 -10.34 14.93 -9.70
CA LEU A 183 -10.52 16.38 -9.72
C LEU A 183 -10.43 16.98 -11.14
N TYR A 184 -9.62 16.39 -12.03
CA TYR A 184 -9.29 16.97 -13.33
C TYR A 184 -9.66 16.06 -14.51
N HIS A 185 -10.17 14.85 -14.27
CA HIS A 185 -10.34 13.79 -15.28
C HIS A 185 -9.03 13.42 -15.99
N ASP A 186 -7.90 13.81 -15.41
CA ASP A 186 -6.55 13.53 -15.90
C ASP A 186 -5.63 13.23 -14.71
N GLY A 187 -5.31 11.96 -14.51
CA GLY A 187 -4.38 11.55 -13.46
C GLY A 187 -2.94 12.07 -13.66
N GLY A 188 -2.60 12.50 -14.88
CA GLY A 188 -1.33 13.11 -15.24
C GLY A 188 -1.31 14.65 -15.12
N GLN A 189 -2.43 15.29 -14.72
CA GLN A 189 -2.53 16.75 -14.59
C GLN A 189 -1.35 17.33 -13.83
N ALA A 190 -0.67 18.32 -14.44
CA ALA A 190 0.37 19.08 -13.77
C ALA A 190 -0.21 19.90 -12.60
N VAL A 191 0.48 19.90 -11.47
CA VAL A 191 0.05 20.56 -10.25
C VAL A 191 1.17 21.42 -9.68
N SER A 192 0.80 22.49 -8.97
CA SER A 192 1.74 23.44 -8.33
C SER A 192 2.08 22.96 -6.92
N VAL A 193 3.02 22.02 -6.79
CA VAL A 193 3.44 21.47 -5.51
C VAL A 193 4.87 21.82 -5.20
N PRO A 194 5.14 22.66 -4.19
CA PRO A 194 6.49 23.09 -3.84
C PRO A 194 7.34 22.01 -3.16
N ARG A 195 6.70 20.98 -2.59
CA ARG A 195 7.40 19.87 -1.89
C ARG A 195 6.95 18.51 -2.37
N LEU A 196 7.94 17.73 -2.83
CA LEU A 196 7.75 16.37 -3.32
C LEU A 196 8.46 15.36 -2.43
N TYR A 197 7.76 14.29 -2.10
CA TYR A 197 8.23 13.15 -1.31
C TYR A 197 8.34 11.89 -2.14
N VAL A 198 9.24 10.99 -1.77
CA VAL A 198 9.50 9.74 -2.51
C VAL A 198 8.40 8.70 -2.34
N ASN A 199 7.60 8.81 -1.28
CA ASN A 199 6.44 7.97 -1.01
C ASN A 199 5.51 8.61 0.02
N VAL A 200 4.31 8.03 0.18
CA VAL A 200 3.27 8.53 1.08
C VAL A 200 3.72 8.53 2.55
N GLU A 201 4.47 7.52 3.01
CA GLU A 201 4.94 7.47 4.40
C GLU A 201 5.82 8.69 4.74
N LYS A 202 6.72 9.09 3.83
CA LYS A 202 7.56 10.28 4.02
C LYS A 202 6.77 11.58 3.91
N LEU A 203 5.74 11.62 3.08
CA LEU A 203 4.80 12.72 3.04
C LEU A 203 4.06 12.86 4.38
N GLU A 204 3.52 11.77 4.92
CA GLU A 204 2.82 11.74 6.21
C GLU A 204 3.72 12.24 7.35
N GLU A 205 4.99 11.79 7.41
CA GLU A 205 5.98 12.26 8.37
C GLU A 205 6.19 13.78 8.26
N GLY A 206 6.28 14.29 7.04
CA GLY A 206 6.43 15.73 6.77
C GLY A 206 5.21 16.53 7.24
N VAL A 207 3.99 16.05 6.93
CA VAL A 207 2.74 16.70 7.33
C VAL A 207 2.59 16.71 8.86
N ALA A 208 2.97 15.64 9.54
CA ALA A 208 2.83 15.53 10.99
C ALA A 208 3.61 16.63 11.77
N ILE A 209 4.73 17.09 11.23
CA ILE A 209 5.60 18.08 11.88
C ILE A 209 5.39 19.51 11.42
N ASP A 210 4.76 19.73 10.27
CA ASP A 210 4.51 21.08 9.71
C ASP A 210 3.05 21.50 9.93
N PRO A 211 2.76 22.49 10.79
CA PRO A 211 1.40 22.95 11.07
C PRO A 211 0.69 23.55 9.84
N HIS A 212 1.43 23.96 8.82
CA HIS A 212 0.89 24.56 7.61
C HIS A 212 0.87 23.59 6.42
N ALA A 213 1.27 22.34 6.63
CA ALA A 213 1.22 21.32 5.58
C ALA A 213 -0.19 20.89 5.24
N LEU A 214 -0.41 20.64 3.94
CA LEU A 214 -1.54 19.91 3.38
C LEU A 214 -0.98 18.79 2.49
N GLY A 215 -1.52 17.61 2.60
CA GLY A 215 -1.20 16.46 1.74
C GLY A 215 -2.40 15.54 1.58
N ILE A 216 -2.24 14.48 0.81
CA ILE A 216 -3.26 13.42 0.66
C ILE A 216 -2.69 12.10 1.14
N SER A 217 -3.51 11.33 1.85
CA SER A 217 -3.19 9.95 2.24
C SER A 217 -4.42 9.05 2.14
N LEU A 218 -4.27 7.77 2.45
CA LEU A 218 -5.37 6.81 2.56
C LEU A 218 -5.97 6.86 3.96
N LEU A 219 -7.30 6.73 4.07
CA LEU A 219 -8.01 6.72 5.35
C LEU A 219 -7.42 5.70 6.33
N ALA A 220 -7.17 4.48 5.85
CA ALA A 220 -6.61 3.42 6.70
C ALA A 220 -5.22 3.77 7.23
N SER A 221 -4.40 4.49 6.49
CA SER A 221 -3.09 4.97 6.94
C SER A 221 -3.23 6.05 8.02
N VAL A 222 -4.13 6.99 7.82
CA VAL A 222 -4.42 8.09 8.78
C VAL A 222 -4.95 7.52 10.09
N GLY A 223 -5.87 6.57 10.06
CA GLY A 223 -6.44 5.91 11.24
C GLY A 223 -5.40 5.25 12.15
N SER A 224 -4.25 4.87 11.59
CA SER A 224 -3.12 4.27 12.33
C SER A 224 -2.04 5.28 12.74
N ASN A 225 -2.18 6.58 12.39
CA ASN A 225 -1.17 7.61 12.61
C ASN A 225 -1.74 8.83 13.36
N HIS A 226 -1.59 8.84 14.68
CA HIS A 226 -2.07 9.92 15.55
C HIS A 226 -1.37 11.28 15.36
N GLY A 227 -0.30 11.34 14.57
CA GLY A 227 0.38 12.58 14.18
C GLY A 227 -0.31 13.35 13.06
N LEU A 228 -1.40 12.82 12.50
CA LEU A 228 -2.12 13.38 11.37
C LEU A 228 -3.56 13.75 11.76
N LYS A 229 -4.07 14.81 11.14
CA LYS A 229 -5.47 15.21 11.20
C LYS A 229 -6.09 15.05 9.81
N ALA A 230 -7.12 14.24 9.69
CA ALA A 230 -7.95 14.16 8.51
C ALA A 230 -8.86 15.38 8.42
N LEU A 231 -8.98 15.98 7.24
CA LEU A 231 -10.00 17.00 6.95
C LEU A 231 -11.25 16.32 6.37
N THR A 232 -12.41 16.87 6.67
CA THR A 232 -13.64 16.54 5.95
C THR A 232 -13.58 17.12 4.53
N VAL A 233 -14.28 16.49 3.60
CA VAL A 233 -14.46 17.00 2.23
C VAL A 233 -15.95 17.27 2.02
N GLU A 234 -16.31 18.50 1.64
CA GLU A 234 -17.71 18.96 1.56
C GLU A 234 -18.49 18.74 2.88
N GLY A 235 -17.80 18.84 4.03
CA GLY A 235 -18.38 18.56 5.34
C GLY A 235 -18.52 17.05 5.66
N LEU A 236 -18.14 16.17 4.77
CA LEU A 236 -18.27 14.71 4.90
C LEU A 236 -16.96 14.10 5.45
N SER A 237 -17.06 13.36 6.53
CA SER A 237 -15.93 12.58 7.07
C SER A 237 -15.77 11.27 6.30
N ALA A 238 -14.54 10.93 5.96
CA ALA A 238 -14.21 9.60 5.45
C ALA A 238 -14.37 8.56 6.56
N SER A 239 -15.07 7.48 6.27
CA SER A 239 -15.22 6.30 7.13
C SER A 239 -15.60 5.10 6.28
N SER A 240 -15.45 3.88 6.80
CA SER A 240 -15.91 2.68 6.10
C SER A 240 -17.41 2.76 5.75
N ALA A 241 -18.24 3.36 6.62
CA ALA A 241 -19.67 3.54 6.36
C ALA A 241 -19.90 4.53 5.20
N THR A 242 -19.32 5.73 5.25
CA THR A 242 -19.50 6.75 4.19
C THR A 242 -18.87 6.35 2.86
N ILE A 243 -17.86 5.47 2.87
CA ILE A 243 -17.33 4.83 1.66
C ILE A 243 -18.34 3.83 1.11
N THR A 244 -18.80 2.88 1.93
CA THR A 244 -19.75 1.83 1.51
C THR A 244 -21.05 2.40 0.95
N ASP A 245 -21.55 3.47 1.55
CA ASP A 245 -22.77 4.14 1.12
C ASP A 245 -22.53 5.06 -0.12
N GLY A 246 -21.28 5.32 -0.49
CA GLY A 246 -20.91 6.20 -1.60
C GLY A 246 -21.06 7.68 -1.32
N TYR A 247 -21.26 8.09 -0.05
CA TYR A 247 -21.40 9.51 0.32
C TYR A 247 -20.07 10.26 0.32
N TYR A 248 -18.97 9.63 0.73
CA TYR A 248 -17.65 10.28 0.69
C TYR A 248 -17.14 10.33 -0.76
N PRO A 249 -16.92 11.52 -1.35
CA PRO A 249 -16.72 11.61 -2.80
C PRO A 249 -15.35 11.10 -3.29
N LEU A 250 -14.33 11.11 -2.43
CA LEU A 250 -12.96 10.75 -2.80
C LEU A 250 -12.61 9.30 -2.40
N TYR A 251 -13.57 8.35 -2.51
CA TYR A 251 -13.23 6.95 -2.36
C TYR A 251 -12.40 6.44 -3.54
N THR A 252 -11.58 5.43 -3.31
CA THR A 252 -10.69 4.85 -4.32
C THR A 252 -10.56 3.35 -4.18
N LEU A 253 -10.23 2.67 -5.29
CA LEU A 253 -9.92 1.25 -5.30
C LEU A 253 -8.42 1.01 -5.08
N LEU A 254 -8.13 0.03 -4.24
CA LEU A 254 -6.81 -0.55 -4.10
C LEU A 254 -6.77 -1.90 -4.83
N PHE A 255 -5.71 -2.10 -5.60
CA PHE A 255 -5.54 -3.25 -6.47
C PHE A 255 -4.33 -4.08 -6.08
N LEU A 256 -4.42 -5.38 -6.32
CA LEU A 256 -3.26 -6.21 -6.58
C LEU A 256 -3.02 -6.23 -8.09
N VAL A 257 -1.77 -6.11 -8.49
CA VAL A 257 -1.38 -6.01 -9.90
C VAL A 257 -0.39 -7.13 -10.22
N ALA A 258 -0.65 -7.90 -11.26
CA ALA A 258 0.21 -9.01 -11.65
C ALA A 258 0.21 -9.22 -13.16
N ARG A 259 1.20 -9.98 -13.64
CA ARG A 259 1.24 -10.48 -15.02
C ARG A 259 0.56 -11.85 -15.10
N GLU A 260 -0.19 -12.09 -16.16
CA GLU A 260 -0.81 -13.41 -16.40
C GLU A 260 0.19 -14.46 -16.90
N ASP A 261 1.30 -14.02 -17.46
CA ASP A 261 2.43 -14.87 -17.91
C ASP A 261 3.60 -14.89 -16.92
N GLY A 262 3.37 -14.40 -15.70
CA GLY A 262 4.38 -14.31 -14.64
C GLY A 262 4.86 -15.69 -14.16
N LYS A 263 6.12 -15.78 -13.77
CA LYS A 263 6.79 -17.02 -13.34
C LYS A 263 6.09 -17.76 -12.19
N ASN A 264 5.47 -16.97 -11.28
CA ASN A 264 4.76 -17.47 -10.10
C ASN A 264 3.24 -17.22 -10.19
N VAL A 265 2.68 -17.07 -11.39
CA VAL A 265 1.29 -16.65 -11.62
C VAL A 265 0.27 -17.48 -10.86
N GLU A 266 0.44 -18.82 -10.79
CA GLU A 266 -0.47 -19.69 -10.04
C GLU A 266 -0.49 -19.39 -8.53
N ASN A 267 0.67 -19.09 -7.94
CA ASN A 267 0.76 -18.75 -6.53
C ASN A 267 0.21 -17.34 -6.26
N VAL A 268 0.41 -16.40 -7.18
CA VAL A 268 -0.20 -15.07 -7.14
C VAL A 268 -1.72 -15.17 -7.24
N GLN A 269 -2.27 -15.96 -8.16
CA GLN A 269 -3.71 -16.18 -8.29
C GLN A 269 -4.32 -16.81 -7.02
N LYS A 270 -3.64 -17.78 -6.40
CA LYS A 270 -4.05 -18.34 -5.11
C LYS A 270 -4.08 -17.28 -4.02
N PHE A 271 -3.10 -16.37 -4.00
CA PHE A 271 -3.09 -15.26 -3.05
C PHE A 271 -4.21 -14.25 -3.32
N VAL A 272 -4.45 -13.86 -4.58
CA VAL A 272 -5.58 -13.01 -4.98
C VAL A 272 -6.90 -13.64 -4.53
N GLN A 273 -7.09 -14.94 -4.77
CA GLN A 273 -8.27 -15.66 -4.31
C GLN A 273 -8.39 -15.68 -2.78
N TYR A 274 -7.26 -15.85 -2.07
CA TYR A 274 -7.23 -15.82 -0.61
C TYR A 274 -7.72 -14.47 -0.05
N THR A 275 -7.43 -13.34 -0.72
CA THR A 275 -7.91 -12.02 -0.29
C THR A 275 -9.43 -11.90 -0.24
N SER A 276 -10.14 -12.73 -1.00
CA SER A 276 -11.61 -12.78 -1.04
C SER A 276 -12.21 -13.71 0.02
N SER A 277 -11.40 -14.39 0.84
CA SER A 277 -11.87 -15.29 1.90
C SER A 277 -12.47 -14.50 3.07
N ASP A 278 -13.44 -15.12 3.77
CA ASP A 278 -14.11 -14.46 4.89
C ASP A 278 -13.18 -14.05 6.03
N PRO A 279 -12.15 -14.83 6.41
CA PRO A 279 -11.16 -14.37 7.40
C PRO A 279 -10.43 -13.10 6.97
N VAL A 280 -10.06 -12.98 5.69
CA VAL A 280 -9.36 -11.81 5.16
C VAL A 280 -10.30 -10.60 5.06
N LYS A 281 -11.54 -10.79 4.60
CA LYS A 281 -12.55 -9.72 4.64
C LYS A 281 -12.82 -9.22 6.05
N ALA A 282 -12.87 -10.11 7.04
CA ALA A 282 -13.00 -9.72 8.44
C ALA A 282 -11.79 -8.89 8.92
N LEU A 283 -10.59 -9.31 8.54
CA LEU A 283 -9.35 -8.56 8.83
C LEU A 283 -9.37 -7.16 8.18
N MET A 284 -9.81 -7.05 6.91
CA MET A 284 -9.96 -5.75 6.23
C MET A 284 -10.88 -4.83 7.02
N ARG A 285 -12.07 -5.31 7.41
CA ARG A 285 -13.02 -4.51 8.20
C ARG A 285 -12.46 -4.09 9.56
N GLN A 286 -11.66 -4.95 10.19
CA GLN A 286 -10.99 -4.65 11.46
C GLN A 286 -10.01 -3.47 11.32
N HIS A 287 -9.38 -3.32 10.16
CA HIS A 287 -8.51 -2.20 9.81
C HIS A 287 -9.27 -0.98 9.23
N GLY A 288 -10.60 -0.97 9.27
CA GLY A 288 -11.42 0.11 8.71
C GLY A 288 -11.48 0.12 7.18
N LEU A 289 -10.94 -0.91 6.53
CA LEU A 289 -10.98 -1.08 5.08
C LEU A 289 -12.30 -1.72 4.66
N VAL A 290 -12.80 -1.38 3.47
CA VAL A 290 -14.02 -1.97 2.91
C VAL A 290 -13.63 -3.00 1.85
N PRO A 291 -13.88 -4.31 2.08
CA PRO A 291 -13.65 -5.33 1.06
C PRO A 291 -14.36 -4.97 -0.25
N TYR A 292 -13.72 -5.20 -1.38
CA TYR A 292 -14.31 -4.87 -2.70
C TYR A 292 -15.73 -5.42 -2.87
N ALA A 293 -15.95 -6.67 -2.45
CA ALA A 293 -17.25 -7.35 -2.57
C ALA A 293 -18.34 -6.78 -1.63
N ASP A 294 -17.98 -6.00 -0.61
CA ASP A 294 -18.96 -5.45 0.35
C ASP A 294 -19.68 -4.20 -0.18
N ALA A 295 -19.14 -3.56 -1.21
CA ALA A 295 -19.71 -2.34 -1.79
C ALA A 295 -19.78 -2.41 -3.34
N PRO A 296 -20.52 -3.35 -3.91
CA PRO A 296 -20.64 -3.51 -5.37
C PRO A 296 -21.35 -2.32 -6.04
N ASN A 297 -22.18 -1.60 -5.29
CA ASN A 297 -22.87 -0.38 -5.72
C ASN A 297 -21.90 0.74 -6.12
N LEU A 298 -20.69 0.80 -5.55
CA LEU A 298 -19.74 1.87 -5.83
C LEU A 298 -19.29 1.87 -7.28
N VAL A 299 -19.14 0.69 -7.90
CA VAL A 299 -18.83 0.58 -9.33
C VAL A 299 -19.99 1.10 -10.17
N ALA A 300 -21.23 0.73 -9.83
CA ALA A 300 -22.42 1.17 -10.55
C ALA A 300 -22.67 2.68 -10.41
N ASN A 301 -22.29 3.26 -9.26
CA ASN A 301 -22.50 4.67 -8.93
C ASN A 301 -21.37 5.60 -9.38
N GLU A 302 -20.37 5.09 -10.10
CA GLU A 302 -19.20 5.88 -10.51
C GLU A 302 -19.59 7.16 -11.27
N ASN A 303 -20.51 7.06 -12.23
CA ASN A 303 -20.98 8.21 -13.00
C ASN A 303 -21.70 9.23 -12.09
N THR A 304 -22.44 8.77 -11.07
CA THR A 304 -23.11 9.66 -10.10
C THR A 304 -22.08 10.38 -9.24
N ARG A 305 -21.02 9.69 -8.82
CA ARG A 305 -19.90 10.29 -8.07
C ARG A 305 -19.18 11.35 -8.89
N VAL A 306 -18.84 11.03 -10.14
CA VAL A 306 -18.20 11.98 -11.06
C VAL A 306 -19.08 13.22 -11.24
N ALA A 307 -20.36 13.04 -11.52
CA ALA A 307 -21.31 14.16 -11.65
C ALA A 307 -21.43 15.00 -10.35
N PHE A 308 -21.35 14.36 -9.18
CA PHE A 308 -21.32 15.08 -7.90
C PHE A 308 -20.07 15.95 -7.78
N ILE A 309 -18.88 15.38 -8.07
CA ILE A 309 -17.61 16.12 -8.05
C ILE A 309 -17.68 17.30 -9.03
N ASP A 310 -18.08 17.07 -10.28
CA ASP A 310 -18.15 18.08 -11.32
C ASP A 310 -19.13 19.22 -10.96
N ALA A 311 -20.25 18.90 -10.34
CA ALA A 311 -21.20 19.90 -9.87
C ALA A 311 -20.60 20.84 -8.79
N HIS A 312 -19.71 20.31 -7.93
CA HIS A 312 -19.01 21.11 -6.92
C HIS A 312 -17.84 21.91 -7.48
N LEU A 313 -17.22 21.42 -8.56
CA LEU A 313 -16.17 22.14 -9.30
C LEU A 313 -16.77 23.24 -10.21
N GLY A 314 -18.01 23.07 -10.66
CA GLY A 314 -18.71 24.01 -11.54
C GLY A 314 -18.00 24.17 -12.89
N THR A 315 -17.85 25.43 -13.35
CA THR A 315 -17.18 25.74 -14.63
C THR A 315 -15.69 25.37 -14.67
N LEU A 316 -15.07 25.08 -13.51
CA LEU A 316 -13.66 24.70 -13.43
C LEU A 316 -13.40 23.31 -14.03
N ALA A 317 -14.33 22.37 -13.88
CA ALA A 317 -14.25 21.06 -14.50
C ALA A 317 -14.13 21.13 -16.02
N VAL A 318 -14.78 22.10 -16.65
CA VAL A 318 -14.72 22.33 -18.10
C VAL A 318 -13.39 22.94 -18.51
N ALA A 319 -12.81 23.83 -17.67
CA ALA A 319 -11.55 24.49 -17.97
C ALA A 319 -10.34 23.53 -17.87
N ALA A 320 -10.38 22.55 -16.98
CA ALA A 320 -9.33 21.53 -16.84
C ALA A 320 -9.19 20.64 -18.09
N ASN A 321 -10.31 20.38 -18.79
CA ASN A 321 -10.33 19.61 -20.03
C ASN A 321 -9.91 20.42 -21.28
N THR A 322 -9.63 21.73 -21.15
CA THR A 322 -9.03 22.51 -22.22
C THR A 322 -7.51 22.33 -22.15
N PRO A 323 -6.82 21.92 -23.23
CA PRO A 323 -5.37 21.77 -23.20
C PRO A 323 -4.73 23.10 -22.88
N SER A 324 -4.47 23.33 -21.59
CA SER A 324 -3.66 24.47 -21.14
C SER A 324 -2.21 24.16 -21.50
N THR A 325 -1.53 25.16 -22.05
CA THR A 325 -0.07 25.11 -22.25
C THR A 325 0.56 24.70 -20.92
N PRO A 326 1.38 23.64 -20.86
CA PRO A 326 1.92 23.16 -19.60
C PRO A 326 2.74 24.28 -18.95
N MET A 327 2.23 24.86 -17.89
CA MET A 327 3.05 25.65 -16.98
C MET A 327 4.02 24.68 -16.34
N SER A 328 5.29 24.74 -16.72
CA SER A 328 6.34 23.91 -16.15
C SER A 328 6.35 24.12 -14.65
N ALA A 329 5.87 23.14 -13.89
CA ALA A 329 6.20 23.09 -12.47
C ALA A 329 7.72 23.17 -12.35
N PRO A 330 8.29 23.94 -11.41
CA PRO A 330 9.72 23.92 -11.21
C PRO A 330 10.11 22.48 -10.92
N VAL A 331 10.86 21.90 -11.83
CA VAL A 331 11.41 20.55 -11.69
C VAL A 331 12.23 20.59 -10.42
N ALA A 332 11.82 19.87 -9.37
CA ALA A 332 12.65 19.68 -8.21
C ALA A 332 14.00 19.16 -8.73
N THR A 333 15.06 19.92 -8.50
CA THR A 333 16.38 19.54 -8.98
C THR A 333 16.74 18.16 -8.43
N ALA A 334 17.49 17.40 -9.20
CA ALA A 334 17.90 16.04 -8.83
C ALA A 334 18.56 15.95 -7.43
N ASP A 335 19.15 17.02 -6.96
CA ASP A 335 19.71 17.16 -5.61
C ASP A 335 18.67 17.03 -4.49
N PHE A 336 17.42 17.47 -4.73
CA PHE A 336 16.36 17.34 -3.73
C PHE A 336 15.89 15.91 -3.60
N GLN A 337 15.78 15.16 -4.70
CA GLN A 337 15.40 13.73 -4.68
C GLN A 337 16.44 12.88 -3.94
N VAL A 338 17.72 13.18 -4.12
CA VAL A 338 18.83 12.48 -3.46
C VAL A 338 18.86 12.78 -1.95
N ARG A 339 18.59 14.01 -1.54
CA ARG A 339 18.60 14.41 -0.12
C ARG A 339 17.35 13.88 0.64
N SER A 340 16.23 13.73 -0.04
CA SER A 340 14.97 13.28 0.58
C SER A 340 14.86 11.76 0.72
N ALA A 341 15.71 10.98 0.05
CA ALA A 341 15.67 9.52 0.04
C ALA A 341 17.07 8.90 0.06
N PRO A 342 17.84 9.04 1.15
CA PRO A 342 19.21 8.51 1.23
C PRO A 342 19.29 6.99 1.02
N ASN A 343 18.20 6.24 1.18
CA ASN A 343 18.11 4.78 1.02
C ASN A 343 17.22 4.34 -0.15
N ALA A 344 16.75 5.25 -1.00
CA ALA A 344 16.00 4.84 -2.19
C ALA A 344 16.95 4.16 -3.17
N PRO A 345 16.57 3.03 -3.80
CA PRO A 345 17.36 2.47 -4.88
C PRO A 345 17.49 3.53 -5.98
N ALA A 346 18.72 3.81 -6.39
CA ALA A 346 18.99 4.82 -7.41
C ALA A 346 18.26 4.45 -8.70
N THR A 347 17.47 5.38 -9.22
CA THR A 347 16.86 5.25 -10.56
C THR A 347 17.96 5.09 -11.60
N GLN A 348 17.66 4.51 -12.76
CA GLN A 348 18.65 4.37 -13.84
C GLN A 348 19.27 5.72 -14.20
N GLU A 349 18.47 6.80 -14.26
CA GLU A 349 18.96 8.16 -14.48
C GLU A 349 19.93 8.65 -13.39
N ALA A 350 19.68 8.31 -12.12
CA ALA A 350 20.58 8.65 -11.02
C ALA A 350 21.91 7.87 -11.11
N LYS A 351 21.86 6.61 -11.55
CA LYS A 351 23.04 5.78 -11.81
C LYS A 351 23.85 6.35 -12.98
N ASP A 352 23.19 6.71 -14.07
CA ASP A 352 23.84 7.27 -15.27
C ASP A 352 24.45 8.63 -14.98
N ARG A 353 23.82 9.45 -14.15
CA ARG A 353 24.36 10.75 -13.72
C ARG A 353 25.56 10.58 -12.79
N ALA A 354 25.50 9.65 -11.85
CA ALA A 354 26.63 9.30 -10.98
C ALA A 354 27.82 8.79 -11.80
N ALA A 355 27.56 7.95 -12.81
CA ALA A 355 28.59 7.46 -13.73
C ALA A 355 29.22 8.59 -14.54
N ARG A 356 28.42 9.55 -15.09
CA ARG A 356 28.94 10.74 -15.80
C ARG A 356 29.78 11.62 -14.88
N ALA A 357 29.32 11.90 -13.66
CA ALA A 357 30.08 12.69 -12.69
C ALA A 357 31.39 12.02 -12.28
N GLN A 358 31.44 10.68 -12.22
CA GLN A 358 32.71 9.98 -11.99
C GLN A 358 33.66 10.06 -13.18
N LEU A 359 33.15 9.99 -14.41
CA LEU A 359 33.96 10.17 -15.63
C LEU A 359 34.52 11.58 -15.75
N GLU A 360 33.72 12.61 -15.45
CA GLU A 360 34.18 14.03 -15.42
C GLU A 360 35.23 14.23 -14.35
N LYS A 361 35.07 13.62 -13.17
CA LYS A 361 36.07 13.72 -12.09
C LYS A 361 37.35 12.96 -12.40
N ALA A 362 37.28 11.89 -13.16
CA ALA A 362 38.44 11.17 -13.65
C ALA A 362 39.19 11.94 -14.74
N ALA A 363 38.45 12.64 -15.64
CA ALA A 363 39.01 13.48 -16.70
C ALA A 363 39.63 14.81 -16.16
N ALA A 364 39.15 15.27 -14.99
CA ALA A 364 39.64 16.53 -14.38
C ALA A 364 40.88 16.31 -13.47
N LYS A 365 41.39 15.08 -13.34
CA LYS A 365 42.60 14.82 -12.56
C LYS A 365 43.84 15.24 -13.40
N PRO A 366 44.61 16.25 -12.99
CA PRO A 366 45.79 16.67 -13.76
C PRO A 366 46.82 15.52 -13.78
N GLU A 367 47.32 15.20 -14.97
CA GLU A 367 48.48 14.34 -15.14
C GLU A 367 49.63 14.92 -14.33
N GLY A 368 50.16 14.13 -13.41
CA GLY A 368 51.30 14.50 -12.59
C GLY A 368 52.51 14.77 -13.47
N THR A 369 53.04 15.95 -13.35
CA THR A 369 54.30 16.37 -13.95
C THR A 369 55.43 15.40 -13.55
N PRO A 370 56.20 14.85 -14.46
CA PRO A 370 57.35 14.07 -14.08
C PRO A 370 58.42 14.98 -13.51
N GLY A 371 58.78 14.72 -12.25
CA GLY A 371 59.88 15.40 -11.60
C GLY A 371 61.23 15.08 -12.24
N HIS A 372 61.95 16.13 -12.50
CA HIS A 372 63.41 16.08 -12.75
C HIS A 372 64.19 16.01 -11.44
#